data_f5e59a8af3191de786da63de047a8384
#
_entry.id   f5e59a8af3191de786da63de047a8384
#
_cell.length_a   1.000
_cell.length_b   1.000
_cell.length_c   1.000
_cell.angle_alpha   90.00
_cell.angle_beta   90.00
_cell.angle_gamma   90.00
#
_symmetry.space_group_name_H-M   'P 1'
#
loop_
_entity.id
_entity.type
_entity.pdbx_description
1 polymer ?
#
loop_
_entity_poly.entity_id
_entity_poly.type
_entity_poly.pdbx_seq_one_letter_code
_entity_poly.pdbx_strand_id
1 'polypeptide(L)'
;MRQGWRSLLVAYGITSTIEAVGVSQIFAYLPLRLREVGLPEADIPAFTGIFTSLIFVFGILLVPFWGVWADKYSRRGVIVRSAVVEAVVFGAVAIAREPWQLAAALLLTGFQLGNTGVMLAALRDVTPKNRVGTMTALFGATSPIGFAIGPAMAGVMIDGLGLSLTDVFWVSAALSAAIVAILMLGTREVRPDIVPTGRVVMLARAAIVGVLRDRSVRRLFVIFGVAILANQMFRPFLPILVEGIFGTGVGLASAIALVTGTAALAGALVSPISGPIGDRIGFRPVLAISLVASGVAVSLMPLATGVLVLAGLAALYAVFQAAINAMMFGLVATEAPPERRSATLNLVLLPLYVAGILGPSIGAGVVALTGVGGVFPAAGIVFGVGGLAIAGILGRLRRRVG
;
A
#
# COMPACT_ATOMS: atom_id res chain seq x y z
N MET A 1 -32.87 0.45 13.31
CA MET A 1 -32.60 1.44 12.24
C MET A 1 -31.26 1.09 11.57
N ARG A 2 -31.22 0.99 10.23
CA ARG A 2 -29.98 0.78 9.48
C ARG A 2 -29.10 2.04 9.62
N GLN A 3 -27.82 1.87 9.87
CA GLN A 3 -26.87 2.98 9.90
C GLN A 3 -26.80 3.64 8.51
N GLY A 4 -26.87 4.97 8.43
CA GLY A 4 -26.80 5.67 7.16
C GLY A 4 -25.40 5.51 6.52
N TRP A 5 -25.33 5.32 5.21
CA TRP A 5 -24.07 5.14 4.48
C TRP A 5 -23.07 6.28 4.69
N ARG A 6 -23.55 7.52 4.89
CA ARG A 6 -22.68 8.68 5.14
C ARG A 6 -21.94 8.60 6.47
N SER A 7 -22.65 8.24 7.56
CA SER A 7 -22.03 8.08 8.88
C SER A 7 -21.04 6.92 8.91
N LEU A 8 -21.35 5.83 8.20
CA LEU A 8 -20.44 4.71 8.07
C LEU A 8 -19.20 5.07 7.23
N LEU A 9 -19.38 5.85 6.13
CA LEU A 9 -18.28 6.35 5.31
C LEU A 9 -17.34 7.25 6.13
N VAL A 10 -17.89 8.14 6.97
CA VAL A 10 -17.07 8.99 7.85
C VAL A 10 -16.28 8.13 8.85
N ALA A 11 -16.94 7.19 9.54
CA ALA A 11 -16.26 6.32 10.50
C ALA A 11 -15.15 5.50 9.85
N TYR A 12 -15.44 4.83 8.73
CA TYR A 12 -14.45 4.01 8.02
C TYR A 12 -13.39 4.86 7.30
N GLY A 13 -13.76 6.07 6.87
CA GLY A 13 -12.81 7.02 6.28
C GLY A 13 -11.77 7.48 7.31
N ILE A 14 -12.21 7.86 8.51
CA ILE A 14 -11.31 8.21 9.62
C ILE A 14 -10.42 7.01 9.97
N THR A 15 -11.00 5.82 10.10
CA THR A 15 -10.26 4.58 10.37
C THR A 15 -9.16 4.37 9.33
N SER A 16 -9.51 4.36 8.03
CA SER A 16 -8.57 4.13 6.95
C SER A 16 -7.49 5.21 6.85
N THR A 17 -7.84 6.47 7.16
CA THR A 17 -6.85 7.56 7.17
C THR A 17 -5.84 7.37 8.30
N ILE A 18 -6.29 7.08 9.53
CA ILE A 18 -5.39 6.91 10.68
C ILE A 18 -4.53 5.64 10.51
N GLU A 19 -5.09 4.54 10.03
CA GLU A 19 -4.31 3.35 9.65
C GLU A 19 -3.19 3.71 8.65
N ALA A 20 -3.51 4.49 7.62
CA ALA A 20 -2.54 4.92 6.63
C ALA A 20 -1.48 5.87 7.22
N VAL A 21 -1.85 6.73 8.18
CA VAL A 21 -0.90 7.56 8.94
C VAL A 21 0.15 6.69 9.63
N GLY A 22 -0.28 5.72 10.42
CA GLY A 22 0.63 4.86 11.17
C GLY A 22 1.50 3.99 10.27
N VAL A 23 0.89 3.33 9.28
CA VAL A 23 1.62 2.47 8.31
C VAL A 23 2.66 3.28 7.53
N SER A 24 2.33 4.51 7.10
CA SER A 24 3.27 5.36 6.36
C SER A 24 4.47 5.78 7.20
N GLN A 25 4.31 5.95 8.52
CA GLN A 25 5.40 6.23 9.44
C GLN A 25 6.36 5.05 9.57
N ILE A 26 5.86 3.81 9.62
CA ILE A 26 6.73 2.63 9.58
C ILE A 26 7.59 2.68 8.31
N PHE A 27 7.00 2.85 7.14
CA PHE A 27 7.75 2.89 5.88
C PHE A 27 8.75 4.06 5.80
N ALA A 28 8.40 5.22 6.35
CA ALA A 28 9.24 6.42 6.29
C ALA A 28 10.40 6.37 7.30
N TYR A 29 10.18 5.78 8.48
CA TYR A 29 11.13 5.90 9.58
C TYR A 29 11.70 4.56 10.07
N LEU A 30 11.42 3.45 9.38
CA LEU A 30 11.98 2.14 9.72
C LEU A 30 13.51 2.15 9.78
N PRO A 31 14.28 2.78 8.85
CA PRO A 31 15.73 2.83 8.94
C PRO A 31 16.22 3.52 10.23
N LEU A 32 15.57 4.62 10.62
CA LEU A 32 15.88 5.33 11.85
C LEU A 32 15.56 4.45 13.08
N ARG A 33 14.44 3.74 13.06
CA ARG A 33 14.05 2.84 14.14
C ARG A 33 15.00 1.66 14.29
N LEU A 34 15.50 1.10 13.18
CA LEU A 34 16.51 0.05 13.19
C LEU A 34 17.79 0.49 13.87
N ARG A 35 18.22 1.74 13.64
CA ARG A 35 19.36 2.36 14.32
C ARG A 35 19.13 2.49 15.83
N GLU A 36 17.96 2.96 16.26
CA GLU A 36 17.62 3.11 17.67
C GLU A 36 17.58 1.77 18.43
N VAL A 37 17.22 0.66 17.79
CA VAL A 37 17.26 -0.68 18.39
C VAL A 37 18.65 -1.34 18.32
N GLY A 38 19.69 -0.58 17.95
CA GLY A 38 21.08 -1.01 18.03
C GLY A 38 21.59 -1.80 16.83
N LEU A 39 20.94 -1.72 15.67
CA LEU A 39 21.46 -2.35 14.46
C LEU A 39 22.70 -1.58 13.95
N PRO A 40 23.80 -2.27 13.56
CA PRO A 40 24.96 -1.62 12.96
C PRO A 40 24.59 -0.85 11.68
N GLU A 41 25.20 0.33 11.47
CA GLU A 41 24.92 1.21 10.32
C GLU A 41 25.08 0.49 8.97
N ALA A 42 26.09 -0.39 8.84
CA ALA A 42 26.33 -1.14 7.62
C ALA A 42 25.17 -2.10 7.27
N ASP A 43 24.42 -2.57 8.27
CA ASP A 43 23.37 -3.55 8.11
C ASP A 43 21.98 -2.92 7.91
N ILE A 44 21.80 -1.64 8.29
CA ILE A 44 20.52 -0.93 8.21
C ILE A 44 19.85 -1.06 6.84
N PRO A 45 20.54 -0.84 5.71
CA PRO A 45 19.89 -0.92 4.41
C PRO A 45 19.35 -2.31 4.11
N ALA A 46 20.13 -3.38 4.35
CA ALA A 46 19.71 -4.75 4.11
C ALA A 46 18.51 -5.14 5.00
N PHE A 47 18.61 -4.83 6.30
CA PHE A 47 17.55 -5.14 7.27
C PHE A 47 16.28 -4.29 7.05
N THR A 48 16.39 -3.07 6.53
CA THR A 48 15.22 -2.28 6.13
C THR A 48 14.36 -3.03 5.11
N GLY A 49 14.97 -3.62 4.09
CA GLY A 49 14.24 -4.45 3.12
C GLY A 49 13.65 -5.71 3.75
N ILE A 50 14.44 -6.45 4.53
CA ILE A 50 13.99 -7.68 5.18
C ILE A 50 12.82 -7.39 6.13
N PHE A 51 12.93 -6.39 6.99
CA PHE A 51 11.91 -6.04 7.98
C PHE A 51 10.63 -5.51 7.32
N THR A 52 10.76 -4.76 6.23
CA THR A 52 9.60 -4.36 5.42
C THR A 52 8.87 -5.58 4.85
N SER A 53 9.59 -6.62 4.45
CA SER A 53 8.98 -7.86 3.95
C SER A 53 8.16 -8.59 5.02
N LEU A 54 8.59 -8.54 6.30
CA LEU A 54 7.88 -9.19 7.41
C LEU A 54 6.44 -8.71 7.56
N ILE A 55 6.15 -7.44 7.23
CA ILE A 55 4.80 -6.84 7.28
C ILE A 55 3.80 -7.65 6.45
N PHE A 56 4.25 -8.24 5.34
CA PHE A 56 3.39 -8.91 4.36
C PHE A 56 3.34 -10.44 4.52
N VAL A 57 4.23 -11.05 5.32
CA VAL A 57 4.37 -12.52 5.40
C VAL A 57 3.06 -13.21 5.76
N PHE A 58 2.38 -12.78 6.80
CA PHE A 58 1.09 -13.36 7.17
C PHE A 58 -0.07 -12.85 6.33
N GLY A 59 0.09 -11.70 5.67
CA GLY A 59 -0.97 -11.11 4.83
C GLY A 59 -1.40 -12.01 3.69
N ILE A 60 -0.47 -12.71 3.05
CA ILE A 60 -0.77 -13.59 1.91
C ILE A 60 -1.75 -14.73 2.28
N LEU A 61 -1.66 -15.24 3.49
CA LEU A 61 -2.50 -16.32 3.98
C LEU A 61 -3.78 -15.79 4.65
N LEU A 62 -3.64 -14.73 5.45
CA LEU A 62 -4.69 -14.24 6.32
C LEU A 62 -5.71 -13.34 5.63
N VAL A 63 -5.31 -12.57 4.61
CA VAL A 63 -6.24 -11.63 3.97
C VAL A 63 -7.41 -12.31 3.28
N PRO A 64 -7.22 -13.37 2.46
CA PRO A 64 -8.36 -14.12 1.91
C PRO A 64 -9.21 -14.80 2.98
N PHE A 65 -8.58 -15.27 4.06
CA PHE A 65 -9.26 -15.84 5.21
C PHE A 65 -10.16 -14.82 5.90
N TRP A 66 -9.65 -13.63 6.20
CA TRP A 66 -10.40 -12.58 6.88
C TRP A 66 -11.56 -12.04 6.04
N GLY A 67 -11.42 -11.98 4.72
CA GLY A 67 -12.53 -11.59 3.83
C GLY A 67 -13.71 -12.54 3.94
N VAL A 68 -13.45 -13.85 3.85
CA VAL A 68 -14.51 -14.87 3.99
C VAL A 68 -15.05 -14.92 5.42
N TRP A 69 -14.19 -14.78 6.42
CA TRP A 69 -14.60 -14.78 7.83
C TRP A 69 -15.51 -13.58 8.13
N ALA A 70 -15.20 -12.41 7.60
CA ALA A 70 -16.01 -11.20 7.73
C ALA A 70 -17.43 -11.39 7.17
N ASP A 71 -17.54 -11.93 5.96
CA ASP A 71 -18.82 -12.15 5.32
C ASP A 71 -19.63 -13.25 6.02
N LYS A 72 -18.98 -14.26 6.60
CA LYS A 72 -19.65 -15.36 7.28
C LYS A 72 -20.10 -15.01 8.69
N TYR A 73 -19.29 -14.25 9.45
CA TYR A 73 -19.53 -14.02 10.88
C TYR A 73 -19.77 -12.55 11.21
N SER A 74 -18.78 -11.68 10.99
CA SER A 74 -18.88 -10.27 11.35
C SER A 74 -17.84 -9.43 10.61
N ARG A 75 -18.30 -8.52 9.77
CA ARG A 75 -17.44 -7.51 9.12
C ARG A 75 -16.89 -6.52 10.12
N ARG A 76 -17.76 -6.04 11.04
CA ARG A 76 -17.34 -5.15 12.13
C ARG A 76 -16.27 -5.78 13.00
N GLY A 77 -16.43 -7.07 13.34
CA GLY A 77 -15.44 -7.80 14.15
C GLY A 77 -14.06 -7.85 13.49
N VAL A 78 -13.97 -8.06 12.18
CA VAL A 78 -12.69 -8.04 11.42
C VAL A 78 -12.09 -6.64 11.41
N ILE A 79 -12.89 -5.58 11.22
CA ILE A 79 -12.41 -4.20 11.18
C ILE A 79 -11.91 -3.77 12.57
N VAL A 80 -12.66 -4.06 13.65
CA VAL A 80 -12.24 -3.77 15.03
C VAL A 80 -10.96 -4.53 15.39
N ARG A 81 -10.88 -5.83 15.04
CA ARG A 81 -9.65 -6.62 15.22
C ARG A 81 -8.44 -5.94 14.59
N SER A 82 -8.57 -5.45 13.34
CA SER A 82 -7.48 -4.76 12.65
C SER A 82 -6.97 -3.56 13.44
N ALA A 83 -7.88 -2.71 13.93
CA ALA A 83 -7.53 -1.54 14.74
C ALA A 83 -6.86 -1.93 16.07
N VAL A 84 -7.33 -3.01 16.73
CA VAL A 84 -6.71 -3.52 17.97
C VAL A 84 -5.30 -4.02 17.69
N VAL A 85 -5.12 -4.84 16.63
CA VAL A 85 -3.79 -5.34 16.24
C VAL A 85 -2.86 -4.18 15.91
N GLU A 86 -3.36 -3.18 15.20
CA GLU A 86 -2.59 -1.99 14.85
C GLU A 86 -2.09 -1.23 16.09
N ALA A 87 -2.97 -0.98 17.06
CA ALA A 87 -2.58 -0.34 18.32
C ALA A 87 -1.48 -1.16 19.06
N VAL A 88 -1.62 -2.49 19.08
CA VAL A 88 -0.61 -3.40 19.66
C VAL A 88 0.69 -3.33 18.88
N VAL A 89 0.66 -3.34 17.55
CA VAL A 89 1.86 -3.27 16.69
C VAL A 89 2.61 -1.97 16.93
N PHE A 90 1.93 -0.80 16.90
CA PHE A 90 2.61 0.47 17.14
C PHE A 90 3.16 0.58 18.56
N GLY A 91 2.42 0.09 19.56
CA GLY A 91 2.94 -0.01 20.92
C GLY A 91 4.17 -0.92 21.01
N ALA A 92 4.15 -2.08 20.34
CA ALA A 92 5.28 -2.99 20.31
C ALA A 92 6.49 -2.39 19.56
N VAL A 93 6.25 -1.67 18.45
CA VAL A 93 7.32 -0.92 17.75
C VAL A 93 7.89 0.17 18.65
N ALA A 94 7.06 0.88 19.43
CA ALA A 94 7.51 1.94 20.34
C ALA A 94 8.41 1.40 21.47
N ILE A 95 8.08 0.24 22.07
CA ILE A 95 8.83 -0.33 23.19
C ILE A 95 10.00 -1.23 22.78
N ALA A 96 10.12 -1.58 21.49
CA ALA A 96 11.20 -2.43 21.00
C ALA A 96 12.57 -1.82 21.31
N ARG A 97 13.46 -2.58 21.94
CA ARG A 97 14.84 -2.18 22.29
C ARG A 97 15.88 -2.96 21.52
N GLU A 98 15.47 -4.05 20.89
CA GLU A 98 16.35 -4.94 20.12
C GLU A 98 15.74 -5.29 18.77
N PRO A 99 16.56 -5.60 17.75
CA PRO A 99 16.10 -5.86 16.38
C PRO A 99 15.04 -6.98 16.31
N TRP A 100 15.19 -8.07 17.09
CA TRP A 100 14.23 -9.18 17.05
C TRP A 100 12.84 -8.80 17.58
N GLN A 101 12.76 -7.86 18.56
CA GLN A 101 11.47 -7.34 19.08
C GLN A 101 10.76 -6.52 18.02
N LEU A 102 11.52 -5.68 17.30
CA LEU A 102 11.00 -4.91 16.18
C LEU A 102 10.54 -5.84 15.05
N ALA A 103 11.33 -6.87 14.70
CA ALA A 103 10.93 -7.87 13.71
C ALA A 103 9.62 -8.58 14.09
N ALA A 104 9.48 -8.99 15.35
CA ALA A 104 8.26 -9.61 15.85
C ALA A 104 7.05 -8.66 15.77
N ALA A 105 7.23 -7.39 16.14
CA ALA A 105 6.17 -6.36 16.02
C ALA A 105 5.73 -6.17 14.56
N LEU A 106 6.67 -6.07 13.61
CA LEU A 106 6.36 -5.92 12.19
C LEU A 106 5.69 -7.17 11.60
N LEU A 107 6.09 -8.36 12.04
CA LEU A 107 5.46 -9.61 11.64
C LEU A 107 3.98 -9.67 12.07
N LEU A 108 3.65 -9.13 13.25
CA LEU A 108 2.27 -9.04 13.74
C LEU A 108 1.39 -8.15 12.86
N THR A 109 1.96 -7.21 12.10
CA THR A 109 1.21 -6.35 11.17
C THR A 109 0.41 -7.17 10.15
N GLY A 110 0.87 -8.35 9.78
CA GLY A 110 0.12 -9.25 8.89
C GLY A 110 -1.26 -9.65 9.41
N PHE A 111 -1.47 -9.61 10.73
CA PHE A 111 -2.80 -9.86 11.34
C PHE A 111 -3.73 -8.66 11.25
N GLN A 112 -3.22 -7.44 11.05
CA GLN A 112 -4.01 -6.23 10.81
C GLN A 112 -4.62 -6.24 9.40
N LEU A 113 -3.92 -6.79 8.41
CA LEU A 113 -4.27 -6.69 7.00
C LEU A 113 -5.65 -7.31 6.67
N GLY A 114 -6.27 -6.82 5.61
CA GLY A 114 -7.52 -7.35 5.04
C GLY A 114 -8.79 -6.59 5.41
N ASN A 115 -8.73 -5.58 6.27
CA ASN A 115 -9.89 -4.80 6.70
C ASN A 115 -10.40 -3.80 5.64
N THR A 116 -9.51 -3.20 4.83
CA THR A 116 -9.88 -2.21 3.81
C THR A 116 -10.91 -2.75 2.82
N GLY A 117 -10.70 -3.98 2.34
CA GLY A 117 -11.65 -4.67 1.47
C GLY A 117 -12.99 -4.93 2.15
N VAL A 118 -12.96 -5.27 3.43
CA VAL A 118 -14.17 -5.52 4.24
C VAL A 118 -14.93 -4.21 4.49
N MET A 119 -14.24 -3.10 4.79
CA MET A 119 -14.86 -1.77 4.91
C MET A 119 -15.53 -1.34 3.60
N LEU A 120 -14.84 -1.53 2.47
CA LEU A 120 -15.38 -1.18 1.16
C LEU A 120 -16.61 -2.02 0.81
N ALA A 121 -16.60 -3.32 1.09
CA ALA A 121 -17.75 -4.20 0.90
C ALA A 121 -18.96 -3.76 1.75
N ALA A 122 -18.73 -3.49 3.04
CA ALA A 122 -19.79 -3.01 3.92
C ALA A 122 -20.39 -1.66 3.46
N LEU A 123 -19.55 -0.73 3.00
CA LEU A 123 -20.00 0.55 2.45
C LEU A 123 -20.84 0.37 1.19
N ARG A 124 -20.43 -0.51 0.27
CA ARG A 124 -21.20 -0.79 -0.96
C ARG A 124 -22.60 -1.32 -0.68
N ASP A 125 -22.74 -2.19 0.32
CA ASP A 125 -24.01 -2.83 0.64
C ASP A 125 -25.05 -1.85 1.24
N VAL A 126 -24.58 -0.76 1.88
CA VAL A 126 -25.48 0.24 2.46
C VAL A 126 -25.65 1.51 1.61
N THR A 127 -24.83 1.66 0.55
CA THR A 127 -24.81 2.87 -0.29
C THR A 127 -25.84 2.74 -1.43
N PRO A 128 -26.67 3.75 -1.69
CA PRO A 128 -27.55 3.76 -2.85
C PRO A 128 -26.78 3.57 -4.16
N LYS A 129 -27.34 2.80 -5.10
CA LYS A 129 -26.67 2.44 -6.38
C LYS A 129 -26.12 3.65 -7.14
N ASN A 130 -26.83 4.77 -7.15
CA ASN A 130 -26.42 6.01 -7.80
C ASN A 130 -25.33 6.81 -7.04
N ARG A 131 -24.91 6.37 -5.87
CA ARG A 131 -23.88 7.02 -5.03
C ARG A 131 -22.65 6.14 -4.79
N VAL A 132 -22.64 4.89 -5.26
CA VAL A 132 -21.53 3.96 -5.07
C VAL A 132 -20.21 4.52 -5.62
N GLY A 133 -20.22 5.15 -6.80
CA GLY A 133 -19.03 5.78 -7.38
C GLY A 133 -18.46 6.88 -6.49
N THR A 134 -19.32 7.80 -6.01
CA THR A 134 -18.93 8.88 -5.10
C THR A 134 -18.37 8.34 -3.78
N MET A 135 -19.05 7.35 -3.19
CA MET A 135 -18.60 6.69 -1.95
C MET A 135 -17.22 6.04 -2.15
N THR A 136 -17.03 5.28 -3.24
CA THR A 136 -15.76 4.60 -3.52
C THR A 136 -14.62 5.60 -3.74
N ALA A 137 -14.87 6.71 -4.44
CA ALA A 137 -13.87 7.76 -4.65
C ALA A 137 -13.47 8.44 -3.33
N LEU A 138 -14.44 8.80 -2.48
CA LEU A 138 -14.18 9.41 -1.18
C LEU A 138 -13.42 8.46 -0.25
N PHE A 139 -13.84 7.19 -0.17
CA PHE A 139 -13.14 6.19 0.63
C PHE A 139 -11.73 5.91 0.08
N GLY A 140 -11.57 5.83 -1.24
CA GLY A 140 -10.28 5.62 -1.89
C GLY A 140 -9.27 6.75 -1.67
N ALA A 141 -9.72 7.98 -1.40
CA ALA A 141 -8.87 9.11 -1.10
C ALA A 141 -8.27 9.08 0.33
N THR A 142 -8.85 8.32 1.25
CA THR A 142 -8.44 8.30 2.66
C THR A 142 -7.03 7.79 2.87
N SER A 143 -6.64 6.71 2.19
CA SER A 143 -5.31 6.13 2.31
C SER A 143 -4.20 7.05 1.79
N PRO A 144 -4.25 7.62 0.56
CA PRO A 144 -3.25 8.61 0.12
C PRO A 144 -3.13 9.81 1.04
N ILE A 145 -4.24 10.31 1.58
CA ILE A 145 -4.24 11.43 2.56
C ILE A 145 -3.48 11.00 3.82
N GLY A 146 -3.76 9.82 4.37
CA GLY A 146 -3.05 9.30 5.54
C GLY A 146 -1.55 9.11 5.27
N PHE A 147 -1.18 8.62 4.09
CA PHE A 147 0.23 8.49 3.68
C PHE A 147 0.96 9.84 3.55
N ALA A 148 0.26 10.93 3.28
CA ALA A 148 0.84 12.26 3.30
C ALA A 148 0.94 12.83 4.73
N ILE A 149 -0.10 12.63 5.55
CA ILE A 149 -0.16 13.16 6.91
C ILE A 149 0.85 12.45 7.83
N GLY A 150 1.03 11.15 7.72
CA GLY A 150 1.85 10.37 8.65
C GLY A 150 3.30 10.87 8.76
N PRO A 151 4.06 10.90 7.65
CA PRO A 151 5.41 11.45 7.67
C PRO A 151 5.47 12.93 8.06
N ALA A 152 4.50 13.75 7.61
CA ALA A 152 4.42 15.17 7.96
C ALA A 152 4.22 15.35 9.48
N MET A 153 3.33 14.58 10.09
CA MET A 153 3.11 14.58 11.54
C MET A 153 4.40 14.19 12.30
N ALA A 154 5.07 13.13 11.86
CA ALA A 154 6.32 12.70 12.48
C ALA A 154 7.43 13.75 12.32
N GLY A 155 7.56 14.38 11.14
CA GLY A 155 8.52 15.48 10.94
C GLY A 155 8.30 16.66 11.89
N VAL A 156 7.04 17.09 12.06
CA VAL A 156 6.68 18.14 13.03
C VAL A 156 6.95 17.70 14.47
N MET A 157 6.65 16.46 14.83
CA MET A 157 6.87 15.95 16.18
C MET A 157 8.35 15.86 16.50
N ILE A 158 9.17 15.34 15.60
CA ILE A 158 10.60 15.12 15.84
C ILE A 158 11.38 16.45 15.73
N ASP A 159 11.30 17.10 14.57
CA ASP A 159 12.13 18.28 14.30
C ASP A 159 11.52 19.57 14.87
N GLY A 160 10.19 19.68 14.94
CA GLY A 160 9.50 20.89 15.43
C GLY A 160 9.29 20.90 16.94
N LEU A 161 8.94 19.75 17.54
CA LEU A 161 8.64 19.65 18.98
C LEU A 161 9.77 18.98 19.78
N GLY A 162 10.82 18.47 19.14
CA GLY A 162 11.92 17.77 19.80
C GLY A 162 11.54 16.42 20.41
N LEU A 163 10.45 15.80 19.96
CA LEU A 163 10.00 14.51 20.43
C LEU A 163 10.81 13.38 19.81
N SER A 164 10.87 12.24 20.48
CA SER A 164 11.53 11.05 19.97
C SER A 164 10.69 10.30 18.92
N LEU A 165 11.33 9.46 18.10
CA LEU A 165 10.62 8.57 17.19
C LEU A 165 9.74 7.57 17.96
N THR A 166 10.13 7.18 19.18
CA THR A 166 9.31 6.38 20.09
C THR A 166 7.98 7.07 20.43
N ASP A 167 7.99 8.40 20.65
CA ASP A 167 6.77 9.17 20.92
C ASP A 167 5.84 9.19 19.71
N VAL A 168 6.39 9.26 18.50
CA VAL A 168 5.60 9.18 17.25
C VAL A 168 4.84 7.86 17.19
N PHE A 169 5.48 6.74 17.50
CA PHE A 169 4.81 5.43 17.49
C PHE A 169 3.80 5.28 18.63
N TRP A 170 4.05 5.88 19.82
CA TRP A 170 3.05 5.93 20.90
C TRP A 170 1.83 6.74 20.50
N VAL A 171 1.99 7.88 19.82
CA VAL A 171 0.86 8.65 19.30
C VAL A 171 0.08 7.83 18.28
N SER A 172 0.75 7.11 17.40
CA SER A 172 0.09 6.22 16.45
C SER A 172 -0.66 5.08 17.14
N ALA A 173 -0.09 4.48 18.19
CA ALA A 173 -0.79 3.48 19.01
C ALA A 173 -2.03 4.05 19.68
N ALA A 174 -1.95 5.27 20.23
CA ALA A 174 -3.08 5.96 20.85
C ALA A 174 -4.18 6.30 19.82
N LEU A 175 -3.81 6.76 18.62
CA LEU A 175 -4.75 7.01 17.53
C LEU A 175 -5.45 5.72 17.10
N SER A 176 -4.72 4.61 16.95
CA SER A 176 -5.31 3.30 16.62
C SER A 176 -6.22 2.79 17.73
N ALA A 177 -5.87 3.00 19.01
CA ALA A 177 -6.75 2.70 20.14
C ALA A 177 -8.03 3.55 20.13
N ALA A 178 -7.93 4.85 19.77
CA ALA A 178 -9.10 5.71 19.60
C ALA A 178 -10.02 5.22 18.48
N ILE A 179 -9.44 4.70 17.36
CA ILE A 179 -10.24 4.06 16.31
C ILE A 179 -11.04 2.88 16.86
N VAL A 180 -10.46 2.03 17.72
CA VAL A 180 -11.20 0.93 18.34
C VAL A 180 -12.46 1.45 19.03
N ALA A 181 -12.34 2.53 19.81
CA ALA A 181 -13.49 3.15 20.47
C ALA A 181 -14.51 3.70 19.46
N ILE A 182 -14.05 4.42 18.41
CA ILE A 182 -14.91 4.94 17.34
C ILE A 182 -15.67 3.80 16.64
N LEU A 183 -15.00 2.71 16.31
CA LEU A 183 -15.60 1.56 15.65
C LEU A 183 -16.59 0.83 16.58
N MET A 184 -16.26 0.66 17.85
CA MET A 184 -17.11 -0.02 18.82
C MET A 184 -18.36 0.79 19.19
N LEU A 185 -18.26 2.09 19.27
CA LEU A 185 -19.36 2.97 19.67
C LEU A 185 -20.14 3.54 18.47
N GLY A 186 -19.44 3.84 17.38
CA GLY A 186 -19.97 4.58 16.23
C GLY A 186 -20.43 3.74 15.06
N THR A 187 -20.11 2.42 15.00
CA THR A 187 -20.49 1.58 13.87
C THR A 187 -21.37 0.41 14.29
N ARG A 188 -22.21 -0.03 13.35
CA ARG A 188 -23.07 -1.21 13.50
C ARG A 188 -22.63 -2.30 12.52
N GLU A 189 -23.02 -3.54 12.82
CA GLU A 189 -22.75 -4.67 11.92
C GLU A 189 -23.51 -4.50 10.59
N VAL A 190 -22.77 -4.68 9.48
CA VAL A 190 -23.34 -4.74 8.13
C VAL A 190 -23.11 -6.14 7.59
N ARG A 191 -24.18 -6.93 7.51
CA ARG A 191 -24.12 -8.29 6.99
C ARG A 191 -24.38 -8.30 5.48
N PRO A 192 -23.72 -9.18 4.73
CA PRO A 192 -24.02 -9.39 3.31
C PRO A 192 -25.41 -10.03 3.16
N ASP A 193 -26.07 -9.77 2.02
CA ASP A 193 -27.38 -10.39 1.70
C ASP A 193 -27.27 -11.91 1.58
N ILE A 194 -26.12 -12.41 1.11
CA ILE A 194 -25.85 -13.85 0.96
C ILE A 194 -24.65 -14.21 1.85
N VAL A 195 -24.92 -15.00 2.89
CA VAL A 195 -23.88 -15.49 3.81
C VAL A 195 -23.22 -16.75 3.23
N PRO A 196 -21.88 -16.80 3.09
CA PRO A 196 -21.21 -17.99 2.59
C PRO A 196 -21.40 -19.21 3.49
N THR A 197 -21.74 -20.37 2.91
CA THR A 197 -21.87 -21.65 3.61
C THR A 197 -20.61 -22.50 3.41
N GLY A 198 -20.15 -23.19 4.46
CA GLY A 198 -18.95 -24.03 4.40
C GLY A 198 -17.83 -23.60 5.35
N ARG A 199 -16.71 -24.30 5.34
CA ARG A 199 -15.52 -23.99 6.18
C ARG A 199 -14.78 -22.80 5.58
N VAL A 200 -14.46 -21.78 6.40
CA VAL A 200 -13.78 -20.53 5.97
C VAL A 200 -12.51 -20.81 5.19
N VAL A 201 -11.65 -21.70 5.68
CA VAL A 201 -10.39 -22.07 5.03
C VAL A 201 -10.61 -22.66 3.64
N MET A 202 -11.63 -23.52 3.49
CA MET A 202 -11.97 -24.12 2.18
C MET A 202 -12.48 -23.08 1.21
N LEU A 203 -13.33 -22.15 1.68
CA LEU A 203 -13.85 -21.06 0.87
C LEU A 203 -12.75 -20.09 0.45
N ALA A 204 -11.85 -19.70 1.37
CA ALA A 204 -10.71 -18.85 1.07
C ALA A 204 -9.76 -19.51 0.04
N ARG A 205 -9.45 -20.81 0.23
CA ARG A 205 -8.66 -21.58 -0.74
C ARG A 205 -9.36 -21.67 -2.09
N ALA A 206 -10.66 -21.95 -2.12
CA ALA A 206 -11.43 -22.06 -3.36
C ALA A 206 -11.45 -20.71 -4.12
N ALA A 207 -11.57 -19.58 -3.42
CA ALA A 207 -11.49 -18.25 -4.01
C ALA A 207 -10.14 -18.01 -4.68
N ILE A 208 -9.02 -18.27 -3.97
CA ILE A 208 -7.65 -18.12 -4.51
C ILE A 208 -7.46 -19.02 -5.72
N VAL A 209 -7.72 -20.32 -5.58
CA VAL A 209 -7.53 -21.31 -6.65
C VAL A 209 -8.43 -20.99 -7.86
N GLY A 210 -9.67 -20.57 -7.62
CA GLY A 210 -10.61 -20.20 -8.67
C GLY A 210 -10.12 -19.02 -9.52
N VAL A 211 -9.55 -17.99 -8.88
CA VAL A 211 -8.99 -16.83 -9.57
C VAL A 211 -7.70 -17.18 -10.30
N LEU A 212 -6.79 -17.93 -9.67
CA LEU A 212 -5.50 -18.29 -10.27
C LEU A 212 -5.59 -19.32 -11.41
N ARG A 213 -6.66 -20.13 -11.47
CA ARG A 213 -6.91 -21.06 -12.59
C ARG A 213 -7.29 -20.35 -13.89
N ASP A 214 -7.90 -19.18 -13.81
CA ASP A 214 -8.26 -18.40 -14.98
C ASP A 214 -7.02 -17.78 -15.63
N ARG A 215 -6.81 -18.10 -16.92
CA ARG A 215 -5.62 -17.65 -17.66
C ARG A 215 -5.59 -16.13 -17.85
N SER A 216 -6.76 -15.51 -18.03
CA SER A 216 -6.87 -14.05 -18.21
C SER A 216 -6.58 -13.33 -16.93
N VAL A 217 -7.20 -13.76 -15.83
CA VAL A 217 -6.97 -13.19 -14.49
C VAL A 217 -5.52 -13.37 -14.06
N ARG A 218 -4.93 -14.55 -14.29
CA ARG A 218 -3.52 -14.80 -13.98
C ARG A 218 -2.58 -13.87 -14.74
N ARG A 219 -2.85 -13.58 -16.03
CA ARG A 219 -2.07 -12.61 -16.80
C ARG A 219 -2.15 -11.20 -16.21
N LEU A 220 -3.35 -10.75 -15.85
CA LEU A 220 -3.55 -9.47 -15.19
C LEU A 220 -2.80 -9.39 -13.86
N PHE A 221 -2.83 -10.46 -13.07
CA PHE A 221 -2.13 -10.51 -11.78
C PHE A 221 -0.60 -10.50 -11.94
N VAL A 222 -0.07 -11.13 -12.99
CA VAL A 222 1.38 -11.06 -13.29
C VAL A 222 1.78 -9.64 -13.68
N ILE A 223 1.02 -8.98 -14.56
CA ILE A 223 1.28 -7.59 -14.96
C ILE A 223 1.24 -6.67 -13.74
N PHE A 224 0.21 -6.81 -12.91
CA PHE A 224 0.05 -6.04 -11.68
C PHE A 224 1.17 -6.36 -10.68
N GLY A 225 1.50 -7.65 -10.53
CA GLY A 225 2.58 -8.10 -9.67
C GLY A 225 3.93 -7.48 -10.04
N VAL A 226 4.27 -7.38 -11.32
CA VAL A 226 5.51 -6.74 -11.79
C VAL A 226 5.55 -5.25 -11.44
N ALA A 227 4.44 -4.53 -11.64
CA ALA A 227 4.36 -3.12 -11.30
C ALA A 227 4.51 -2.87 -9.79
N ILE A 228 3.84 -3.70 -8.98
CA ILE A 228 3.94 -3.60 -7.52
C ILE A 228 5.32 -4.06 -7.05
N LEU A 229 5.89 -5.10 -7.65
CA LEU A 229 7.24 -5.59 -7.30
C LEU A 229 8.27 -4.48 -7.45
N ALA A 230 8.27 -3.80 -8.60
CA ALA A 230 9.18 -2.67 -8.84
C ALA A 230 9.00 -1.56 -7.78
N ASN A 231 7.74 -1.23 -7.44
CA ASN A 231 7.44 -0.26 -6.37
C ASN A 231 8.01 -0.70 -5.02
N GLN A 232 7.77 -1.95 -4.63
CA GLN A 232 8.17 -2.49 -3.33
C GLN A 232 9.69 -2.71 -3.25
N MET A 233 10.41 -2.82 -4.37
CA MET A 233 11.87 -2.97 -4.38
C MET A 233 12.59 -1.71 -3.87
N PHE A 234 12.20 -0.51 -4.29
CA PHE A 234 12.93 0.72 -3.95
C PHE A 234 12.31 1.52 -2.79
N ARG A 235 10.98 1.39 -2.59
CA ARG A 235 10.23 2.21 -1.63
C ARG A 235 10.80 2.21 -0.20
N PRO A 236 11.20 1.05 0.38
CA PRO A 236 11.78 1.02 1.72
C PRO A 236 13.12 1.76 1.84
N PHE A 237 13.83 1.92 0.73
CA PHE A 237 15.15 2.54 0.68
C PHE A 237 15.12 4.05 0.38
N LEU A 238 13.95 4.59 0.05
CA LEU A 238 13.78 6.02 -0.22
C LEU A 238 14.19 6.90 0.98
N PRO A 239 13.82 6.60 2.23
CA PRO A 239 14.28 7.36 3.39
C PRO A 239 15.80 7.35 3.56
N ILE A 240 16.47 6.23 3.26
CA ILE A 240 17.93 6.11 3.31
C ILE A 240 18.58 6.97 2.21
N LEU A 241 17.97 7.03 1.02
CA LEU A 241 18.42 7.92 -0.04
C LEU A 241 18.26 9.40 0.36
N VAL A 242 17.15 9.76 1.02
CA VAL A 242 16.95 11.11 1.57
C VAL A 242 18.07 11.45 2.57
N GLU A 243 18.36 10.55 3.49
CA GLU A 243 19.44 10.72 4.47
C GLU A 243 20.81 10.90 3.78
N GLY A 244 21.09 10.12 2.74
CA GLY A 244 22.32 10.23 1.96
C GLY A 244 22.51 11.58 1.24
N ILE A 245 21.41 12.25 0.87
CA ILE A 245 21.41 13.55 0.18
C ILE A 245 21.35 14.71 1.19
N PHE A 246 20.56 14.59 2.25
CA PHE A 246 20.32 15.64 3.25
C PHE A 246 21.41 15.67 4.32
N GLY A 247 21.92 14.49 4.70
CA GLY A 247 22.78 14.28 5.85
C GLY A 247 21.98 13.82 7.08
N THR A 248 22.72 13.51 8.14
CA THR A 248 22.16 13.11 9.45
C THR A 248 21.91 14.34 10.33
N GLY A 249 20.97 14.25 11.26
CA GLY A 249 20.74 15.27 12.29
C GLY A 249 19.36 15.94 12.20
N VAL A 250 19.28 17.14 12.78
CA VAL A 250 18.05 17.93 12.86
C VAL A 250 17.55 18.26 11.46
N GLY A 251 16.25 18.07 11.22
CA GLY A 251 15.61 18.31 9.92
C GLY A 251 15.50 17.06 9.03
N LEU A 252 16.15 15.94 9.38
CA LEU A 252 16.08 14.72 8.57
C LEU A 252 14.66 14.15 8.52
N ALA A 253 13.94 14.14 9.64
CA ALA A 253 12.57 13.66 9.68
C ALA A 253 11.65 14.50 8.78
N SER A 254 11.83 15.81 8.78
CA SER A 254 11.11 16.75 7.90
C SER A 254 11.50 16.58 6.43
N ALA A 255 12.78 16.31 6.14
CA ALA A 255 13.23 16.03 4.77
C ALA A 255 12.59 14.75 4.22
N ILE A 256 12.54 13.67 5.02
CA ILE A 256 11.82 12.43 4.68
C ILE A 256 10.33 12.71 4.46
N ALA A 257 9.73 13.49 5.36
CA ALA A 257 8.32 13.90 5.26
C ALA A 257 8.04 14.70 3.99
N LEU A 258 8.92 15.62 3.62
CA LEU A 258 8.78 16.42 2.40
C LEU A 258 8.78 15.53 1.15
N VAL A 259 9.72 14.61 1.02
CA VAL A 259 9.82 13.72 -0.15
C VAL A 259 8.64 12.76 -0.23
N THR A 260 8.32 12.08 0.87
CA THR A 260 7.24 11.07 0.90
C THR A 260 5.85 11.71 0.88
N GLY A 261 5.68 12.84 1.56
CA GLY A 261 4.42 13.59 1.62
C GLY A 261 4.07 14.24 0.29
N THR A 262 5.03 14.89 -0.39
CA THR A 262 4.83 15.45 -1.74
C THR A 262 4.47 14.36 -2.75
N ALA A 263 5.12 13.20 -2.70
CA ALA A 263 4.77 12.07 -3.53
C ALA A 263 3.33 11.59 -3.27
N ALA A 264 2.93 11.42 -2.01
CA ALA A 264 1.58 11.01 -1.67
C ALA A 264 0.52 12.01 -2.13
N LEU A 265 0.76 13.31 -1.93
CA LEU A 265 -0.14 14.38 -2.38
C LEU A 265 -0.24 14.43 -3.91
N ALA A 266 0.87 14.34 -4.63
CA ALA A 266 0.87 14.34 -6.09
C ALA A 266 0.07 13.16 -6.65
N GLY A 267 0.26 11.97 -6.10
CA GLY A 267 -0.51 10.78 -6.46
C GLY A 267 -2.01 10.93 -6.16
N ALA A 268 -2.36 11.48 -4.99
CA ALA A 268 -3.74 11.72 -4.59
C ALA A 268 -4.46 12.69 -5.53
N LEU A 269 -3.80 13.79 -5.90
CA LEU A 269 -4.36 14.82 -6.81
C LEU A 269 -4.61 14.29 -8.23
N VAL A 270 -3.73 13.40 -8.72
CA VAL A 270 -3.83 12.87 -10.09
C VAL A 270 -4.72 11.64 -10.19
N SER A 271 -4.92 10.92 -9.10
CA SER A 271 -5.72 9.68 -9.08
C SER A 271 -7.12 9.82 -9.71
N PRO A 272 -7.93 10.88 -9.43
CA PRO A 272 -9.25 11.04 -10.03
C PRO A 272 -9.22 11.30 -11.54
N ILE A 273 -8.11 11.85 -12.05
CA ILE A 273 -7.95 12.23 -13.47
C ILE A 273 -7.49 11.01 -14.30
N SER A 274 -6.80 10.08 -13.67
CA SER A 274 -6.18 8.92 -14.33
C SER A 274 -7.23 8.00 -14.98
N GLY A 275 -8.38 7.76 -14.32
CA GLY A 275 -9.45 6.91 -14.87
C GLY A 275 -9.98 7.42 -16.22
N PRO A 276 -10.48 8.66 -16.31
CA PRO A 276 -10.94 9.27 -17.56
C PRO A 276 -9.91 9.29 -18.69
N ILE A 277 -8.61 9.39 -18.38
CA ILE A 277 -7.54 9.25 -19.38
C ILE A 277 -7.50 7.84 -19.95
N GLY A 278 -7.60 6.83 -19.09
CA GLY A 278 -7.68 5.43 -19.51
C GLY A 278 -8.90 5.10 -20.36
N ASP A 279 -10.05 5.68 -20.02
CA ASP A 279 -11.28 5.50 -20.79
C ASP A 279 -11.17 6.08 -22.22
N ARG A 280 -10.43 7.17 -22.40
CA ARG A 280 -10.26 7.84 -23.71
C ARG A 280 -9.16 7.24 -24.56
N ILE A 281 -8.00 6.95 -23.97
CA ILE A 281 -6.79 6.52 -24.70
C ILE A 281 -6.69 4.99 -24.72
N GLY A 282 -7.35 4.31 -23.75
CA GLY A 282 -7.26 2.88 -23.49
C GLY A 282 -6.34 2.56 -22.33
N PHE A 283 -6.75 1.59 -21.50
CA PHE A 283 -6.03 1.23 -20.26
C PHE A 283 -4.62 0.71 -20.51
N ARG A 284 -4.41 -0.13 -21.52
CA ARG A 284 -3.10 -0.73 -21.80
C ARG A 284 -2.03 0.25 -22.30
N PRO A 285 -2.30 1.17 -23.26
CA PRO A 285 -1.33 2.18 -23.66
C PRO A 285 -0.92 3.11 -22.52
N VAL A 286 -1.90 3.59 -21.74
CA VAL A 286 -1.62 4.45 -20.59
C VAL A 286 -0.80 3.71 -19.55
N LEU A 287 -1.12 2.44 -19.26
CA LEU A 287 -0.35 1.59 -18.35
C LEU A 287 1.11 1.42 -18.82
N ALA A 288 1.32 1.12 -20.12
CA ALA A 288 2.67 0.94 -20.67
C ALA A 288 3.51 2.21 -20.53
N ILE A 289 2.94 3.38 -20.92
CA ILE A 289 3.61 4.68 -20.80
C ILE A 289 3.91 4.99 -19.34
N SER A 290 2.94 4.80 -18.45
CA SER A 290 3.10 5.09 -17.01
C SER A 290 4.16 4.21 -16.34
N LEU A 291 4.27 2.93 -16.74
CA LEU A 291 5.32 2.04 -16.25
C LEU A 291 6.70 2.51 -16.69
N VAL A 292 6.88 2.82 -17.97
CA VAL A 292 8.18 3.32 -18.49
C VAL A 292 8.54 4.65 -17.82
N ALA A 293 7.60 5.59 -17.73
CA ALA A 293 7.84 6.88 -17.09
C ALA A 293 8.13 6.76 -15.60
N SER A 294 7.45 5.85 -14.87
CA SER A 294 7.79 5.50 -13.48
C SER A 294 9.21 4.97 -13.38
N GLY A 295 9.60 4.07 -14.29
CA GLY A 295 10.94 3.50 -14.31
C GLY A 295 12.02 4.57 -14.52
N VAL A 296 11.80 5.50 -15.43
CA VAL A 296 12.72 6.64 -15.66
C VAL A 296 12.79 7.52 -14.43
N ALA A 297 11.63 7.95 -13.87
CA ALA A 297 11.60 8.82 -12.70
C ALA A 297 12.33 8.19 -11.49
N VAL A 298 12.10 6.89 -11.22
CA VAL A 298 12.77 6.16 -10.14
C VAL A 298 14.27 6.03 -10.39
N SER A 299 14.68 5.71 -11.63
CA SER A 299 16.12 5.59 -11.97
C SER A 299 16.90 6.89 -11.81
N LEU A 300 16.24 8.03 -11.93
CA LEU A 300 16.85 9.35 -11.77
C LEU A 300 16.95 9.80 -10.30
N MET A 301 16.23 9.19 -9.37
CA MET A 301 16.23 9.60 -7.95
C MET A 301 17.62 9.65 -7.31
N PRO A 302 18.54 8.68 -7.53
CA PRO A 302 19.88 8.75 -6.93
C PRO A 302 20.76 9.87 -7.48
N LEU A 303 20.38 10.48 -8.61
CA LEU A 303 21.09 11.60 -9.23
C LEU A 303 20.59 12.96 -8.72
N ALA A 304 19.64 12.96 -7.79
CA ALA A 304 19.12 14.20 -7.21
C ALA A 304 20.21 14.95 -6.45
N THR A 305 20.41 16.24 -6.77
CA THR A 305 21.41 17.11 -6.18
C THR A 305 20.96 17.74 -4.86
N GLY A 306 19.73 17.46 -4.43
CA GLY A 306 19.14 17.96 -3.18
C GLY A 306 17.74 17.41 -2.94
N VAL A 307 17.26 17.60 -1.71
CA VAL A 307 15.97 17.05 -1.24
C VAL A 307 14.79 17.55 -2.08
N LEU A 308 14.81 18.80 -2.54
CA LEU A 308 13.71 19.35 -3.38
C LEU A 308 13.65 18.68 -4.76
N VAL A 309 14.82 18.41 -5.37
CA VAL A 309 14.88 17.69 -6.65
C VAL A 309 14.39 16.25 -6.46
N LEU A 310 14.81 15.60 -5.38
CA LEU A 310 14.33 14.26 -5.04
C LEU A 310 12.81 14.25 -4.79
N ALA A 311 12.28 15.25 -4.07
CA ALA A 311 10.84 15.39 -3.85
C ALA A 311 10.07 15.57 -5.18
N GLY A 312 10.62 16.35 -6.11
CA GLY A 312 10.06 16.51 -7.46
C GLY A 312 10.04 15.20 -8.25
N LEU A 313 11.12 14.43 -8.22
CA LEU A 313 11.20 13.10 -8.87
C LEU A 313 10.25 12.08 -8.22
N ALA A 314 10.15 12.09 -6.89
CA ALA A 314 9.22 11.26 -6.16
C ALA A 314 7.76 11.62 -6.44
N ALA A 315 7.44 12.90 -6.55
CA ALA A 315 6.12 13.38 -6.98
C ALA A 315 5.80 12.96 -8.42
N LEU A 316 6.75 13.11 -9.35
CA LEU A 316 6.61 12.67 -10.74
C LEU A 316 6.34 11.16 -10.83
N TYR A 317 7.12 10.37 -10.10
CA TYR A 317 6.90 8.94 -9.98
C TYR A 317 5.48 8.65 -9.46
N ALA A 318 5.02 9.34 -8.39
CA ALA A 318 3.72 9.09 -7.76
C ALA A 318 2.53 9.44 -8.69
N VAL A 319 2.68 10.43 -9.56
CA VAL A 319 1.72 10.74 -10.64
C VAL A 319 1.52 9.54 -11.55
N PHE A 320 2.61 8.95 -12.04
CA PHE A 320 2.52 7.77 -12.93
C PHE A 320 2.08 6.52 -12.16
N GLN A 321 2.46 6.38 -10.89
CA GLN A 321 2.00 5.27 -10.04
C GLN A 321 0.48 5.33 -9.80
N ALA A 322 -0.10 6.52 -9.63
CA ALA A 322 -1.55 6.70 -9.55
C ALA A 322 -2.25 6.26 -10.85
N ALA A 323 -1.67 6.60 -12.00
CA ALA A 323 -2.18 6.14 -13.29
C ALA A 323 -2.05 4.62 -13.44
N ILE A 324 -0.92 4.00 -13.04
CA ILE A 324 -0.75 2.54 -13.05
C ILE A 324 -1.88 1.88 -12.25
N ASN A 325 -2.13 2.34 -11.02
CA ASN A 325 -3.18 1.79 -10.18
C ASN A 325 -4.57 1.90 -10.84
N ALA A 326 -4.91 3.08 -11.37
CA ALA A 326 -6.19 3.29 -12.06
C ALA A 326 -6.34 2.37 -13.28
N MET A 327 -5.30 2.25 -14.11
CA MET A 327 -5.31 1.37 -15.30
C MET A 327 -5.45 -0.10 -14.92
N MET A 328 -4.81 -0.54 -13.83
CA MET A 328 -4.92 -1.92 -13.37
C MET A 328 -6.33 -2.27 -12.90
N PHE A 329 -6.98 -1.40 -12.11
CA PHE A 329 -8.38 -1.58 -11.74
C PHE A 329 -9.31 -1.56 -12.97
N GLY A 330 -9.07 -0.65 -13.93
CA GLY A 330 -9.80 -0.60 -15.20
C GLY A 330 -9.68 -1.88 -16.02
N LEU A 331 -8.47 -2.42 -16.16
CA LEU A 331 -8.23 -3.70 -16.85
C LEU A 331 -8.93 -4.88 -16.17
N VAL A 332 -8.87 -4.97 -14.84
CA VAL A 332 -9.60 -6.01 -14.10
C VAL A 332 -11.11 -5.86 -14.29
N ALA A 333 -11.63 -4.64 -14.24
CA ALA A 333 -13.06 -4.38 -14.42
C ALA A 333 -13.57 -4.72 -15.83
N THR A 334 -12.72 -4.60 -16.87
CA THR A 334 -13.10 -4.79 -18.28
C THR A 334 -12.73 -6.18 -18.84
N GLU A 335 -11.58 -6.72 -18.42
CA GLU A 335 -11.04 -7.98 -19.01
C GLU A 335 -11.32 -9.23 -18.16
N ALA A 336 -11.67 -9.08 -16.88
CA ALA A 336 -12.06 -10.23 -16.06
C ALA A 336 -13.42 -10.78 -16.52
N PRO A 337 -13.58 -12.12 -16.63
CA PRO A 337 -14.84 -12.76 -16.97
C PRO A 337 -15.96 -12.28 -16.04
N PRO A 338 -17.18 -12.00 -16.56
CA PRO A 338 -18.29 -11.45 -15.76
C PRO A 338 -18.57 -12.28 -14.50
N GLU A 339 -18.52 -13.62 -14.61
CA GLU A 339 -18.82 -14.57 -13.54
C GLU A 339 -17.78 -14.53 -12.42
N ARG A 340 -16.56 -14.06 -12.71
CA ARG A 340 -15.42 -14.00 -11.78
C ARG A 340 -14.98 -12.58 -11.43
N ARG A 341 -15.58 -11.56 -12.06
CA ARG A 341 -15.16 -10.16 -11.89
C ARG A 341 -15.18 -9.72 -10.43
N SER A 342 -16.23 -10.03 -9.67
CA SER A 342 -16.33 -9.69 -8.25
C SER A 342 -15.23 -10.40 -7.42
N ALA A 343 -15.02 -11.70 -7.65
CA ALA A 343 -13.98 -12.46 -6.97
C ALA A 343 -12.57 -11.95 -7.34
N THR A 344 -12.34 -11.59 -8.61
CA THR A 344 -11.07 -11.03 -9.07
C THR A 344 -10.78 -9.67 -8.44
N LEU A 345 -11.79 -8.79 -8.35
CA LEU A 345 -11.66 -7.48 -7.68
C LEU A 345 -11.40 -7.63 -6.18
N ASN A 346 -11.98 -8.62 -5.52
CA ASN A 346 -11.71 -8.90 -4.10
C ASN A 346 -10.29 -9.41 -3.85
N LEU A 347 -9.70 -10.13 -4.81
CA LEU A 347 -8.35 -10.67 -4.73
C LEU A 347 -7.31 -9.83 -5.49
N VAL A 348 -7.69 -8.66 -6.01
CA VAL A 348 -6.79 -7.77 -6.78
C VAL A 348 -5.55 -7.34 -5.99
N LEU A 349 -5.63 -7.34 -4.67
CA LEU A 349 -4.51 -7.03 -3.78
C LEU A 349 -3.59 -8.24 -3.50
N LEU A 350 -3.93 -9.45 -3.95
CA LEU A 350 -3.06 -10.62 -3.73
C LEU A 350 -1.64 -10.43 -4.29
N PRO A 351 -1.45 -9.88 -5.51
CA PRO A 351 -0.12 -9.54 -6.00
C PRO A 351 0.66 -8.57 -5.11
N LEU A 352 -0.04 -7.67 -4.37
CA LEU A 352 0.61 -6.75 -3.43
C LEU A 352 1.30 -7.49 -2.29
N TYR A 353 0.68 -8.54 -1.74
CA TYR A 353 1.28 -9.29 -0.63
C TYR A 353 2.48 -10.11 -1.10
N VAL A 354 2.40 -10.73 -2.29
CA VAL A 354 3.54 -11.44 -2.89
C VAL A 354 4.69 -10.48 -3.17
N ALA A 355 4.40 -9.36 -3.83
CA ALA A 355 5.39 -8.34 -4.16
C ALA A 355 5.92 -7.62 -2.90
N GLY A 356 5.10 -7.48 -1.86
CA GLY A 356 5.48 -6.92 -0.57
C GLY A 356 6.49 -7.77 0.19
N ILE A 357 6.49 -9.09 -0.02
CA ILE A 357 7.52 -9.99 0.51
C ILE A 357 8.76 -9.97 -0.39
N LEU A 358 8.57 -10.20 -1.69
CA LEU A 358 9.68 -10.38 -2.63
C LEU A 358 10.40 -9.06 -2.95
N GLY A 359 9.65 -7.97 -3.14
CA GLY A 359 10.22 -6.68 -3.55
C GLY A 359 11.28 -6.14 -2.62
N PRO A 360 10.96 -5.91 -1.32
CA PRO A 360 11.93 -5.40 -0.37
C PRO A 360 13.11 -6.37 -0.15
N SER A 361 12.86 -7.70 -0.18
CA SER A 361 13.92 -8.71 -0.06
C SER A 361 14.86 -8.69 -1.26
N ILE A 362 14.33 -8.59 -2.50
CA ILE A 362 15.14 -8.43 -3.72
C ILE A 362 15.89 -7.10 -3.65
N GLY A 363 15.20 -6.01 -3.23
CA GLY A 363 15.81 -4.71 -3.03
C GLY A 363 16.99 -4.76 -2.07
N ALA A 364 16.86 -5.46 -0.92
CA ALA A 364 17.94 -5.68 0.04
C ALA A 364 19.14 -6.41 -0.60
N GLY A 365 18.88 -7.44 -1.41
CA GLY A 365 19.93 -8.13 -2.17
C GLY A 365 20.66 -7.22 -3.16
N VAL A 366 19.92 -6.35 -3.88
CA VAL A 366 20.52 -5.37 -4.79
C VAL A 366 21.36 -4.35 -4.01
N VAL A 367 20.83 -3.85 -2.89
CA VAL A 367 21.57 -2.91 -2.01
C VAL A 367 22.88 -3.52 -1.51
N ALA A 368 22.87 -4.80 -1.12
CA ALA A 368 24.09 -5.50 -0.68
C ALA A 368 25.17 -5.58 -1.77
N LEU A 369 24.78 -5.61 -3.05
CA LEU A 369 25.69 -5.72 -4.19
C LEU A 369 26.13 -4.36 -4.74
N THR A 370 25.26 -3.35 -4.74
CA THR A 370 25.46 -2.09 -5.49
C THR A 370 25.30 -0.83 -4.63
N GLY A 371 25.00 -0.99 -3.34
CA GLY A 371 24.63 0.11 -2.46
C GLY A 371 23.18 0.59 -2.67
N VAL A 372 22.74 1.50 -1.80
CA VAL A 372 21.35 2.02 -1.79
C VAL A 372 20.96 2.66 -3.11
N GLY A 373 21.87 3.42 -3.73
CA GLY A 373 21.62 4.08 -5.02
C GLY A 373 21.27 3.10 -6.16
N GLY A 374 21.82 1.88 -6.14
CA GLY A 374 21.63 0.90 -7.21
C GLY A 374 20.24 0.25 -7.23
N VAL A 375 19.50 0.25 -6.12
CA VAL A 375 18.15 -0.34 -6.07
C VAL A 375 17.14 0.45 -6.92
N PHE A 376 17.33 1.75 -7.08
CA PHE A 376 16.44 2.62 -7.85
C PHE A 376 16.49 2.32 -9.36
N PRO A 377 17.66 2.32 -10.04
CA PRO A 377 17.72 1.91 -11.44
C PRO A 377 17.34 0.44 -11.62
N ALA A 378 17.64 -0.47 -10.67
CA ALA A 378 17.18 -1.85 -10.73
C ALA A 378 15.65 -1.95 -10.74
N ALA A 379 14.96 -1.23 -9.86
CA ALA A 379 13.50 -1.12 -9.88
C ALA A 379 12.99 -0.45 -11.17
N GLY A 380 13.70 0.56 -11.66
CA GLY A 380 13.42 1.23 -12.94
C GLY A 380 13.47 0.27 -14.13
N ILE A 381 14.42 -0.65 -14.17
CA ILE A 381 14.49 -1.71 -15.18
C ILE A 381 13.27 -2.63 -15.10
N VAL A 382 12.84 -3.03 -13.91
CA VAL A 382 11.65 -3.88 -13.73
C VAL A 382 10.38 -3.15 -14.22
N PHE A 383 10.22 -1.87 -13.93
CA PHE A 383 9.15 -1.04 -14.47
C PHE A 383 9.22 -0.97 -16.02
N GLY A 384 10.41 -0.69 -16.55
CA GLY A 384 10.64 -0.58 -18.00
C GLY A 384 10.32 -1.88 -18.75
N VAL A 385 10.80 -3.01 -18.25
CA VAL A 385 10.50 -4.34 -18.81
C VAL A 385 9.01 -4.62 -18.80
N GLY A 386 8.32 -4.29 -17.67
CA GLY A 386 6.87 -4.42 -17.58
C GLY A 386 6.14 -3.58 -18.63
N GLY A 387 6.54 -2.33 -18.79
CA GLY A 387 5.97 -1.41 -19.79
C GLY A 387 6.19 -1.87 -21.24
N LEU A 388 7.41 -2.28 -21.57
CA LEU A 388 7.77 -2.80 -22.91
C LEU A 388 7.05 -4.11 -23.22
N ALA A 389 6.88 -5.01 -22.25
CA ALA A 389 6.12 -6.24 -22.44
C ALA A 389 4.65 -5.95 -22.80
N ILE A 390 4.02 -4.98 -22.14
CA ILE A 390 2.65 -4.55 -22.46
C ILE A 390 2.59 -3.90 -23.83
N ALA A 391 3.53 -3.03 -24.18
CA ALA A 391 3.61 -2.39 -25.49
C ALA A 391 3.81 -3.42 -26.62
N GLY A 392 4.65 -4.46 -26.41
CA GLY A 392 4.85 -5.56 -27.35
C GLY A 392 3.58 -6.38 -27.59
N ILE A 393 2.76 -6.61 -26.57
CA ILE A 393 1.45 -7.25 -26.71
C ILE A 393 0.51 -6.38 -27.57
N LEU A 394 0.51 -5.06 -27.39
CA LEU A 394 -0.28 -4.13 -28.19
C LEU A 394 0.12 -4.14 -29.67
N GLY A 395 1.42 -4.16 -29.97
CA GLY A 395 1.92 -4.24 -31.34
C GLY A 395 1.49 -5.51 -32.08
N ARG A 396 1.49 -6.66 -31.37
CA ARG A 396 1.02 -7.94 -31.94
C ARG A 396 -0.49 -7.96 -32.20
N LEU A 397 -1.27 -7.34 -31.35
CA LEU A 397 -2.73 -7.25 -31.52
C LEU A 397 -3.10 -6.37 -32.71
N ARG A 398 -2.42 -5.22 -32.90
CA ARG A 398 -2.64 -4.35 -34.07
C ARG A 398 -2.31 -5.06 -35.40
N ARG A 399 -1.25 -5.86 -35.45
CA ARG A 399 -0.85 -6.62 -36.68
C ARG A 399 -1.79 -7.78 -37.02
N ARG A 400 -2.69 -8.21 -36.10
CA ARG A 400 -3.68 -9.27 -36.34
C ARG A 400 -5.04 -8.75 -36.81
N VAL A 401 -5.29 -7.45 -36.66
CA VAL A 401 -6.58 -6.80 -36.96
C VAL A 401 -6.48 -5.93 -38.22
N GLY A 402 -5.28 -5.56 -38.67
CA GLY A 402 -4.99 -4.96 -39.95
C GLY A 402 -4.46 -6.02 -40.96
#